data_7abddf3f188d4a9738f3f4848cfbb43f
#
_entry.id   7abddf3f188d4a9738f3f4848cfbb43f
#
_cell.length_a   1.000
_cell.length_b   1.000
_cell.length_c   1.000
_cell.angle_alpha   90.00
_cell.angle_beta   90.00
_cell.angle_gamma   90.00
#
_symmetry.space_group_name_H-M   'P 1'
#
loop_
_entity.id
_entity.type
_entity.pdbx_description
1 polymer ?
#
loop_
_entity_poly.entity_id
_entity_poly.type
_entity_poly.pdbx_seq_one_letter_code
_entity_poly.pdbx_strand_id
1 'polypeptide(L)'
;MQNETEKVIFPRWIEVSAKIISIVFHPLFVGVMMAFYLIFIHPSYFVGFSEKTKMLKLLAVINNNVFFPVLVVALLKGLGFSQSVFLTTQKERIVPYIASITFFFWTYYVFKNQPETPRIIVNMCRGMFFASSAALLLNNYYKISMHGIGVGGMMGLMVLTVFDGTMYSGMPLLVSALLSGLVLSSRKIVSDHQWFDLITGFLLGLICQLVALWF
;
A
#
# COMPACT_ATOMS: atom_id res chain seq x y z
N MET A 1 33.32 -9.04 12.74
CA MET A 1 33.68 -8.11 11.66
C MET A 1 32.39 -7.62 11.05
N GLN A 2 31.89 -6.45 11.49
CA GLN A 2 30.76 -5.78 10.85
C GLN A 2 31.33 -5.13 9.58
N ASN A 3 30.95 -5.62 8.41
CA ASN A 3 31.20 -4.89 7.17
C ASN A 3 30.39 -3.59 7.26
N GLU A 4 31.03 -2.49 7.55
CA GLU A 4 30.52 -1.16 7.26
C GLU A 4 30.36 -1.09 5.74
N THR A 5 29.14 -1.32 5.27
CA THR A 5 28.80 -1.07 3.88
C THR A 5 28.97 0.42 3.64
N GLU A 6 30.01 0.81 2.90
CA GLU A 6 30.25 2.20 2.47
C GLU A 6 28.91 2.79 1.98
N LYS A 7 28.48 3.86 2.66
CA LYS A 7 27.22 4.53 2.31
C LYS A 7 27.44 5.24 0.98
N VAL A 8 26.89 4.69 -0.10
CA VAL A 8 26.98 5.31 -1.43
C VAL A 8 26.37 6.71 -1.35
N ILE A 9 27.18 7.73 -1.62
CA ILE A 9 26.75 9.13 -1.64
C ILE A 9 26.15 9.41 -3.02
N PHE A 10 24.85 9.67 -3.05
CA PHE A 10 24.16 10.04 -4.28
C PHE A 10 24.16 11.57 -4.47
N PRO A 11 24.16 12.06 -5.73
CA PRO A 11 23.94 13.48 -6.02
C PRO A 11 22.61 13.97 -5.41
N ARG A 12 22.61 15.21 -4.92
CA ARG A 12 21.45 15.81 -4.22
C ARG A 12 20.14 15.71 -5.01
N TRP A 13 20.18 15.85 -6.32
CA TRP A 13 18.98 15.75 -7.18
C TRP A 13 18.39 14.33 -7.17
N ILE A 14 19.21 13.28 -7.10
CA ILE A 14 18.75 11.88 -6.97
C ILE A 14 18.06 11.67 -5.61
N GLU A 15 18.64 12.16 -4.53
CA GLU A 15 18.04 12.06 -3.19
C GLU A 15 16.71 12.80 -3.11
N VAL A 16 16.62 14.00 -3.67
CA VAL A 16 15.37 14.78 -3.68
C VAL A 16 14.31 14.06 -4.51
N SER A 17 14.63 13.58 -5.70
CA SER A 17 13.70 12.81 -6.54
C SER A 17 13.22 11.55 -5.84
N ALA A 18 14.12 10.79 -5.19
CA ALA A 18 13.78 9.60 -4.44
C ALA A 18 12.86 9.91 -3.23
N LYS A 19 13.05 11.05 -2.54
CA LYS A 19 12.14 11.51 -1.47
C LYS A 19 10.76 11.84 -2.02
N ILE A 20 10.68 12.56 -3.14
CA ILE A 20 9.39 12.89 -3.79
C ILE A 20 8.65 11.60 -4.17
N ILE A 21 9.33 10.65 -4.82
CA ILE A 21 8.74 9.36 -5.19
C ILE A 21 8.24 8.61 -3.96
N SER A 22 9.02 8.57 -2.87
CA SER A 22 8.62 7.92 -1.62
C SER A 22 7.39 8.57 -0.98
N ILE A 23 7.20 9.88 -1.11
CA ILE A 23 6.03 10.61 -0.59
C ILE A 23 4.81 10.34 -1.47
N VAL A 24 4.96 10.46 -2.79
CA VAL A 24 3.86 10.24 -3.75
C VAL A 24 3.35 8.81 -3.67
N PHE A 25 4.25 7.83 -3.63
CA PHE A 25 3.92 6.41 -3.50
C PHE A 25 3.98 5.92 -2.05
N HIS A 26 3.56 6.77 -1.11
CA HIS A 26 3.39 6.32 0.27
C HIS A 26 2.34 5.20 0.33
N PRO A 27 2.53 4.13 1.12
CA PRO A 27 1.64 2.95 1.13
C PRO A 27 0.15 3.28 1.33
N LEU A 28 -0.17 4.32 2.12
CA LEU A 28 -1.55 4.78 2.29
C LEU A 28 -2.15 5.35 0.99
N PHE A 29 -1.35 6.02 0.16
CA PHE A 29 -1.82 6.60 -1.11
C PHE A 29 -1.90 5.55 -2.22
N VAL A 30 -1.03 4.53 -2.21
CA VAL A 30 -1.06 3.46 -3.22
C VAL A 30 -2.43 2.78 -3.26
N GLY A 31 -3.03 2.47 -2.10
CA GLY A 31 -4.38 1.89 -2.05
C GLY A 31 -5.45 2.79 -2.65
N VAL A 32 -5.36 4.12 -2.41
CA VAL A 32 -6.28 5.10 -3.02
C VAL A 32 -6.06 5.22 -4.53
N MET A 33 -4.81 5.23 -5.00
CA MET A 33 -4.48 5.26 -6.43
C MET A 33 -5.05 4.04 -7.14
N MET A 34 -4.96 2.87 -6.53
CA MET A 34 -5.53 1.63 -7.09
C MET A 34 -7.06 1.66 -7.10
N ALA A 35 -7.70 2.15 -6.02
CA ALA A 35 -9.15 2.34 -6.00
C ALA A 35 -9.60 3.32 -7.08
N PHE A 36 -8.90 4.45 -7.24
CA PHE A 36 -9.19 5.43 -8.30
C PHE A 36 -9.05 4.80 -9.69
N TYR A 37 -7.98 4.04 -9.93
CA TYR A 37 -7.79 3.32 -11.18
C TYR A 37 -8.95 2.36 -11.47
N LEU A 38 -9.32 1.50 -10.51
CA LEU A 38 -10.41 0.53 -10.69
C LEU A 38 -11.77 1.19 -10.91
N ILE A 39 -12.04 2.31 -10.23
CA ILE A 39 -13.36 2.98 -10.23
C ILE A 39 -13.55 3.86 -11.47
N PHE A 40 -12.53 4.61 -11.89
CA PHE A 40 -12.66 5.67 -12.89
C PHE A 40 -11.90 5.40 -14.20
N ILE A 41 -10.81 4.65 -14.16
CA ILE A 41 -9.94 4.46 -15.33
C ILE A 41 -10.20 3.09 -15.98
N HIS A 42 -10.36 2.04 -15.17
CA HIS A 42 -10.55 0.69 -15.71
C HIS A 42 -11.91 0.58 -16.44
N PRO A 43 -11.94 0.10 -17.69
CA PRO A 43 -13.14 0.20 -18.55
C PRO A 43 -14.30 -0.72 -18.15
N SER A 44 -14.08 -1.72 -17.27
CA SER A 44 -15.07 -2.78 -17.06
C SER A 44 -15.73 -2.80 -15.68
N TYR A 45 -14.98 -2.53 -14.60
CA TYR A 45 -15.47 -2.86 -13.25
C TYR A 45 -16.61 -1.97 -12.75
N PHE A 46 -16.65 -0.72 -13.13
CA PHE A 46 -17.65 0.24 -12.67
C PHE A 46 -18.54 0.78 -13.81
N VAL A 47 -18.69 0.00 -14.87
CA VAL A 47 -19.63 0.32 -15.96
C VAL A 47 -21.06 0.32 -15.40
N GLY A 48 -21.84 1.36 -15.75
CA GLY A 48 -23.23 1.50 -15.31
C GLY A 48 -23.41 2.09 -13.91
N PHE A 49 -22.35 2.27 -13.13
CA PHE A 49 -22.45 2.97 -11.85
C PHE A 49 -22.61 4.48 -12.04
N SER A 50 -23.48 5.11 -11.23
CA SER A 50 -23.60 6.57 -11.21
C SER A 50 -22.30 7.21 -10.70
N GLU A 51 -21.97 8.41 -11.18
CA GLU A 51 -20.79 9.15 -10.73
C GLU A 51 -20.83 9.41 -9.22
N LYS A 52 -22.02 9.63 -8.65
CA LYS A 52 -22.24 9.77 -7.21
C LYS A 52 -21.79 8.50 -6.46
N THR A 53 -22.19 7.31 -6.94
CA THR A 53 -21.81 6.04 -6.33
C THR A 53 -20.31 5.80 -6.41
N LYS A 54 -19.69 6.05 -7.55
CA LYS A 54 -18.25 5.95 -7.76
C LYS A 54 -17.50 6.87 -6.78
N MET A 55 -17.92 8.13 -6.67
CA MET A 55 -17.32 9.10 -5.76
C MET A 55 -17.45 8.68 -4.29
N LEU A 56 -18.62 8.19 -3.87
CA LEU A 56 -18.83 7.72 -2.49
C LEU A 56 -17.94 6.52 -2.16
N LYS A 57 -17.75 5.58 -3.09
CA LYS A 57 -16.84 4.45 -2.88
C LYS A 57 -15.38 4.91 -2.80
N LEU A 58 -14.94 5.83 -3.65
CA LEU A 58 -13.60 6.40 -3.55
C LEU A 58 -13.40 7.17 -2.23
N LEU A 59 -14.37 7.98 -1.82
CA LEU A 59 -14.32 8.72 -0.54
C LEU A 59 -14.25 7.76 0.65
N ALA A 60 -14.97 6.63 0.63
CA ALA A 60 -14.87 5.61 1.66
C ALA A 60 -13.44 5.04 1.76
N VAL A 61 -12.81 4.77 0.62
CA VAL A 61 -11.40 4.31 0.59
C VAL A 61 -10.46 5.39 1.12
N ILE A 62 -10.58 6.64 0.68
CA ILE A 62 -9.75 7.76 1.14
C ILE A 62 -9.89 7.92 2.66
N ASN A 63 -11.13 7.93 3.15
CA ASN A 63 -11.42 8.16 4.56
C ASN A 63 -10.81 7.05 5.45
N ASN A 64 -11.03 5.80 5.10
CA ASN A 64 -10.55 4.69 5.91
C ASN A 64 -9.06 4.36 5.69
N ASN A 65 -8.54 4.55 4.48
CA ASN A 65 -7.16 4.14 4.18
C ASN A 65 -6.13 5.25 4.40
N VAL A 66 -6.57 6.53 4.42
CA VAL A 66 -5.67 7.68 4.60
C VAL A 66 -6.07 8.49 5.82
N PHE A 67 -7.28 9.05 5.82
CA PHE A 67 -7.67 10.02 6.84
C PHE A 67 -7.59 9.45 8.27
N PHE A 68 -8.24 8.32 8.55
CA PHE A 68 -8.23 7.74 9.89
C PHE A 68 -6.86 7.23 10.32
N PRO A 69 -6.07 6.47 9.53
CA PRO A 69 -4.71 6.11 9.92
C PRO A 69 -3.81 7.32 10.19
N VAL A 70 -3.89 8.36 9.37
CA VAL A 70 -3.13 9.61 9.58
C VAL A 70 -3.59 10.31 10.85
N LEU A 71 -4.89 10.37 11.11
CA LEU A 71 -5.45 10.96 12.33
C LEU A 71 -4.94 10.24 13.59
N VAL A 72 -4.90 8.90 13.57
CA VAL A 72 -4.34 8.11 14.69
C VAL A 72 -2.88 8.46 14.93
N VAL A 73 -2.04 8.54 13.88
CA VAL A 73 -0.63 8.93 14.02
C VAL A 73 -0.48 10.35 14.54
N ALA A 74 -1.32 11.28 14.06
CA ALA A 74 -1.33 12.67 14.54
C ALA A 74 -1.72 12.76 16.03
N LEU A 75 -2.72 11.99 16.46
CA LEU A 75 -3.14 11.93 17.87
C LEU A 75 -2.05 11.31 18.75
N LEU A 76 -1.40 10.22 18.30
CA LEU A 76 -0.28 9.61 19.05
C LEU A 76 0.86 10.61 19.27
N LYS A 77 1.17 11.41 18.24
CA LYS A 77 2.20 12.45 18.36
C LYS A 77 1.73 13.57 19.28
N GLY A 78 0.49 14.05 19.10
CA GLY A 78 -0.08 15.15 19.91
C GLY A 78 -0.18 14.81 21.42
N LEU A 79 -0.43 13.53 21.73
CA LEU A 79 -0.51 13.00 23.10
C LEU A 79 0.85 12.60 23.67
N GLY A 80 1.95 12.74 22.93
CA GLY A 80 3.31 12.43 23.40
C GLY A 80 3.68 10.95 23.36
N PHE A 81 2.85 10.07 22.79
CA PHE A 81 3.15 8.63 22.65
C PHE A 81 4.14 8.32 21.54
N SER A 82 4.39 9.21 20.60
CA SER A 82 5.40 9.08 19.56
C SER A 82 6.18 10.38 19.41
N GLN A 83 7.51 10.25 19.25
CA GLN A 83 8.38 11.42 19.02
C GLN A 83 8.36 11.89 17.56
N SER A 84 8.01 11.01 16.63
CA SER A 84 8.04 11.31 15.19
C SER A 84 6.83 10.75 14.45
N VAL A 85 6.33 11.50 13.47
CA VAL A 85 5.33 11.02 12.50
C VAL A 85 5.95 10.04 11.49
N PHE A 86 7.27 9.95 11.40
CA PHE A 86 7.95 9.09 10.43
C PHE A 86 8.09 7.63 10.90
N LEU A 87 7.71 7.30 12.14
CA LEU A 87 7.65 5.94 12.68
C LEU A 87 8.96 5.16 12.42
N THR A 88 10.05 5.71 12.89
CA THR A 88 11.40 5.23 12.56
C THR A 88 11.74 3.89 13.20
N THR A 89 11.14 3.58 14.34
CA THR A 89 11.37 2.33 15.08
C THR A 89 10.24 1.31 14.88
N GLN A 90 10.53 0.02 15.09
CA GLN A 90 9.52 -1.05 15.03
C GLN A 90 8.40 -0.83 16.07
N LYS A 91 8.72 -0.34 17.26
CA LYS A 91 7.75 -0.06 18.34
C LYS A 91 6.77 1.05 17.96
N GLU A 92 7.24 2.13 17.35
CA GLU A 92 6.39 3.24 16.91
C GLU A 92 5.39 2.81 15.82
N ARG A 93 5.69 1.74 15.06
CA ARG A 93 4.83 1.23 13.98
C ARG A 93 3.68 0.35 14.46
N ILE A 94 3.70 -0.16 15.69
CA ILE A 94 2.70 -1.10 16.20
C ILE A 94 1.29 -0.49 16.17
N VAL A 95 1.09 0.67 16.79
CA VAL A 95 -0.24 1.30 16.84
C VAL A 95 -0.72 1.75 15.46
N PRO A 96 0.09 2.39 14.60
CA PRO A 96 -0.26 2.64 13.21
C PRO A 96 -0.65 1.39 12.39
N TYR A 97 0.03 0.25 12.61
CA TYR A 97 -0.38 -1.01 11.98
C TYR A 97 -1.75 -1.47 12.47
N ILE A 98 -2.00 -1.44 13.79
CA ILE A 98 -3.29 -1.81 14.37
C ILE A 98 -4.40 -0.92 13.80
N ALA A 99 -4.17 0.39 13.73
CA ALA A 99 -5.11 1.34 13.13
C ALA A 99 -5.38 0.99 11.66
N SER A 100 -4.33 0.77 10.86
CA SER A 100 -4.46 0.40 9.45
C SER A 100 -5.24 -0.91 9.28
N ILE A 101 -4.93 -1.94 10.08
CA ILE A 101 -5.64 -3.23 10.09
C ILE A 101 -7.13 -3.01 10.34
N THR A 102 -7.48 -2.22 11.37
CA THR A 102 -8.87 -1.94 11.74
C THR A 102 -9.62 -1.24 10.60
N PHE A 103 -9.06 -0.19 10.02
CA PHE A 103 -9.74 0.58 8.98
C PHE A 103 -9.75 -0.13 7.62
N PHE A 104 -8.73 -0.91 7.28
CA PHE A 104 -8.73 -1.73 6.06
C PHE A 104 -9.72 -2.89 6.17
N PHE A 105 -9.80 -3.54 7.35
CA PHE A 105 -10.84 -4.53 7.62
C PHE A 105 -12.23 -3.92 7.49
N TRP A 106 -12.45 -2.71 8.04
CA TRP A 106 -13.74 -2.05 7.96
C TRP A 106 -14.15 -1.72 6.53
N THR A 107 -13.23 -1.21 5.72
CA THR A 107 -13.48 -0.96 4.29
C THR A 107 -13.82 -2.25 3.55
N TYR A 108 -13.04 -3.31 3.78
CA TYR A 108 -13.32 -4.63 3.22
C TYR A 108 -14.70 -5.13 3.63
N TYR A 109 -15.03 -5.09 4.92
CA TYR A 109 -16.30 -5.56 5.46
C TYR A 109 -17.50 -4.82 4.88
N VAL A 110 -17.43 -3.50 4.82
CA VAL A 110 -18.49 -2.66 4.24
C VAL A 110 -18.68 -2.97 2.76
N PHE A 111 -17.60 -3.05 1.98
CA PHE A 111 -17.69 -3.32 0.55
C PHE A 111 -18.16 -4.74 0.24
N LYS A 112 -17.74 -5.73 1.03
CA LYS A 112 -18.22 -7.12 0.90
C LYS A 112 -19.73 -7.24 1.11
N ASN A 113 -20.31 -6.44 1.99
CA ASN A 113 -21.75 -6.47 2.31
C ASN A 113 -22.59 -5.56 1.40
N GLN A 114 -22.03 -4.95 0.38
CA GLN A 114 -22.73 -4.20 -0.65
C GLN A 114 -22.77 -5.03 -1.94
N PRO A 115 -23.93 -5.65 -2.29
CA PRO A 115 -24.01 -6.64 -3.37
C PRO A 115 -23.54 -6.13 -4.74
N GLU A 116 -23.73 -4.84 -5.01
CA GLU A 116 -23.33 -4.20 -6.25
C GLU A 116 -21.82 -3.89 -6.33
N THR A 117 -21.06 -4.05 -5.23
CA THR A 117 -19.63 -3.71 -5.25
C THR A 117 -18.82 -4.75 -6.04
N PRO A 118 -18.06 -4.35 -7.07
CA PRO A 118 -17.25 -5.26 -7.85
C PRO A 118 -16.25 -6.04 -6.98
N ARG A 119 -16.15 -7.35 -7.23
CA ARG A 119 -15.29 -8.25 -6.43
C ARG A 119 -13.83 -7.80 -6.38
N ILE A 120 -13.33 -7.21 -7.45
CA ILE A 120 -11.92 -6.78 -7.52
C ILE A 120 -11.56 -5.74 -6.46
N ILE A 121 -12.44 -4.74 -6.20
CA ILE A 121 -12.18 -3.74 -5.15
C ILE A 121 -12.36 -4.33 -3.75
N VAL A 122 -13.28 -5.29 -3.57
CA VAL A 122 -13.40 -6.05 -2.32
C VAL A 122 -12.13 -6.86 -2.04
N ASN A 123 -11.60 -7.54 -3.07
CA ASN A 123 -10.34 -8.29 -2.99
C ASN A 123 -9.15 -7.36 -2.70
N MET A 124 -9.11 -6.17 -3.32
CA MET A 124 -8.10 -5.16 -3.02
C MET A 124 -8.09 -4.79 -1.52
N CYS A 125 -9.25 -4.45 -0.97
CA CYS A 125 -9.37 -4.08 0.44
C CYS A 125 -9.02 -5.24 1.38
N ARG A 126 -9.41 -6.47 1.03
CA ARG A 126 -9.06 -7.69 1.77
C ARG A 126 -7.56 -7.96 1.74
N GLY A 127 -6.92 -7.80 0.58
CA GLY A 127 -5.47 -7.93 0.43
C GLY A 127 -4.71 -6.93 1.28
N MET A 128 -5.16 -5.68 1.34
CA MET A 128 -4.59 -4.64 2.22
C MET A 128 -4.72 -5.01 3.70
N PHE A 129 -5.88 -5.54 4.11
CA PHE A 129 -6.10 -6.04 5.47
C PHE A 129 -5.16 -7.21 5.80
N PHE A 130 -5.02 -8.20 4.93
CA PHE A 130 -4.11 -9.33 5.12
C PHE A 130 -2.65 -8.87 5.18
N ALA A 131 -2.23 -8.00 4.26
CA ALA A 131 -0.87 -7.50 4.19
C ALA A 131 -0.47 -6.70 5.44
N SER A 132 -1.36 -5.83 5.95
CA SER A 132 -1.09 -5.06 7.16
C SER A 132 -1.07 -5.95 8.41
N SER A 133 -1.93 -6.97 8.48
CA SER A 133 -1.95 -7.95 9.57
C SER A 133 -0.67 -8.78 9.62
N ALA A 134 -0.25 -9.32 8.48
CA ALA A 134 1.00 -10.06 8.37
C ALA A 134 2.22 -9.17 8.62
N ALA A 135 2.19 -7.91 8.15
CA ALA A 135 3.25 -6.94 8.39
C ALA A 135 3.43 -6.62 9.89
N LEU A 136 2.34 -6.51 10.66
CA LEU A 136 2.43 -6.34 12.11
C LEU A 136 3.15 -7.51 12.77
N LEU A 137 2.84 -8.74 12.38
CA LEU A 137 3.49 -9.93 12.91
C LEU A 137 5.00 -9.95 12.57
N LEU A 138 5.34 -9.69 11.31
CA LEU A 138 6.73 -9.66 10.86
C LEU A 138 7.53 -8.49 11.42
N ASN A 139 6.87 -7.37 11.72
CA ASN A 139 7.51 -6.20 12.32
C ASN A 139 8.11 -6.49 13.71
N ASN A 140 7.71 -7.58 14.39
CA ASN A 140 8.32 -8.02 15.63
C ASN A 140 9.72 -8.61 15.43
N TYR A 141 10.01 -9.16 14.26
CA TYR A 141 11.27 -9.84 13.95
C TYR A 141 12.25 -8.92 13.23
N TYR A 142 11.79 -8.14 12.25
CA TYR A 142 12.62 -7.21 11.48
C TYR A 142 11.79 -6.03 10.94
N LYS A 143 12.48 -4.97 10.54
CA LYS A 143 11.87 -3.71 10.07
C LYS A 143 11.41 -3.84 8.61
N ILE A 144 10.32 -4.59 8.37
CA ILE A 144 9.78 -4.77 7.02
C ILE A 144 9.42 -3.42 6.36
N SER A 145 9.59 -3.32 5.04
CA SER A 145 9.31 -2.09 4.29
C SER A 145 7.81 -1.94 3.98
N MET A 146 7.18 -0.94 4.59
CA MET A 146 5.78 -0.59 4.28
C MET A 146 5.57 -0.18 2.81
N HIS A 147 6.56 0.51 2.21
CA HIS A 147 6.50 0.87 0.78
C HIS A 147 6.60 -0.37 -0.11
N GLY A 148 7.47 -1.32 0.25
CA GLY A 148 7.53 -2.62 -0.43
C GLY A 148 6.17 -3.31 -0.41
N ILE A 149 5.52 -3.38 0.76
CA ILE A 149 4.18 -3.98 0.90
C ILE A 149 3.15 -3.28 0.00
N GLY A 150 3.14 -1.95 -0.01
CA GLY A 150 2.20 -1.18 -0.83
C GLY A 150 2.34 -1.46 -2.33
N VAL A 151 3.57 -1.38 -2.86
CA VAL A 151 3.80 -1.61 -4.30
C VAL A 151 3.72 -3.10 -4.67
N GLY A 152 4.00 -4.01 -3.75
CA GLY A 152 3.75 -5.44 -3.92
C GLY A 152 2.26 -5.75 -4.04
N GLY A 153 1.43 -5.14 -3.17
CA GLY A 153 -0.03 -5.23 -3.25
C GLY A 153 -0.57 -4.64 -4.56
N MET A 154 -0.04 -3.48 -5.00
CA MET A 154 -0.36 -2.90 -6.30
C MET A 154 -0.06 -3.88 -7.44
N MET A 155 1.13 -4.48 -7.46
CA MET A 155 1.54 -5.45 -8.45
C MET A 155 0.62 -6.68 -8.44
N GLY A 156 0.32 -7.23 -7.26
CA GLY A 156 -0.60 -8.35 -7.11
C GLY A 156 -2.00 -8.06 -7.63
N LEU A 157 -2.52 -6.86 -7.36
CA LEU A 157 -3.81 -6.42 -7.90
C LEU A 157 -3.80 -6.34 -9.44
N MET A 158 -2.74 -5.81 -10.04
CA MET A 158 -2.63 -5.76 -11.51
C MET A 158 -2.51 -7.16 -12.11
N VAL A 159 -1.83 -8.09 -11.45
CA VAL A 159 -1.82 -9.51 -11.86
C VAL A 159 -3.25 -10.08 -11.84
N LEU A 160 -4.05 -9.80 -10.81
CA LEU A 160 -5.44 -10.26 -10.75
C LEU A 160 -6.30 -9.69 -11.88
N THR A 161 -6.10 -8.41 -12.28
CA THR A 161 -6.84 -7.83 -13.43
C THR A 161 -6.50 -8.52 -14.75
N VAL A 162 -5.27 -9.05 -14.91
CA VAL A 162 -4.90 -9.84 -16.09
C VAL A 162 -5.64 -11.17 -16.12
N PHE A 163 -5.70 -11.88 -14.98
CA PHE A 163 -6.42 -13.16 -14.88
C PHE A 163 -7.95 -13.02 -14.98
N ASP A 164 -8.50 -11.88 -14.65
CA ASP A 164 -9.94 -11.61 -14.78
C ASP A 164 -10.39 -11.45 -16.24
N GLY A 165 -9.44 -11.50 -17.17
CA GLY A 165 -9.71 -11.47 -18.62
C GLY A 165 -10.30 -10.15 -19.13
N THR A 166 -10.27 -9.12 -18.30
CA THR A 166 -10.73 -7.78 -18.69
C THR A 166 -9.72 -7.13 -19.65
N MET A 167 -10.22 -6.54 -20.72
CA MET A 167 -9.39 -5.97 -21.79
C MET A 167 -8.34 -4.97 -21.28
N TYR A 168 -7.14 -4.97 -21.88
CA TYR A 168 -6.05 -4.01 -21.68
C TYR A 168 -5.25 -4.10 -20.36
N SER A 169 -5.23 -5.25 -19.71
CA SER A 169 -4.51 -5.45 -18.43
C SER A 169 -2.98 -5.45 -18.54
N GLY A 170 -2.42 -5.63 -19.73
CA GLY A 170 -0.95 -5.71 -19.93
C GLY A 170 -0.22 -4.40 -19.65
N MET A 171 -0.73 -3.28 -20.13
CA MET A 171 -0.10 -1.96 -19.88
C MET A 171 -0.15 -1.54 -18.41
N PRO A 172 -1.27 -1.64 -17.69
CA PRO A 172 -1.30 -1.39 -16.24
C PRO A 172 -0.36 -2.29 -15.45
N LEU A 173 -0.23 -3.56 -15.82
CA LEU A 173 0.72 -4.49 -15.21
C LEU A 173 2.16 -4.04 -15.42
N LEU A 174 2.55 -3.68 -16.66
CA LEU A 174 3.88 -3.16 -16.98
C LEU A 174 4.19 -1.89 -16.18
N VAL A 175 3.25 -0.93 -16.16
CA VAL A 175 3.40 0.31 -15.40
C VAL A 175 3.57 0.01 -13.91
N SER A 176 2.80 -0.91 -13.33
CA SER A 176 2.93 -1.28 -11.92
C SER A 176 4.27 -1.93 -11.61
N ALA A 177 4.83 -2.72 -12.54
CA ALA A 177 6.16 -3.32 -12.40
C ALA A 177 7.26 -2.23 -12.39
N LEU A 178 7.21 -1.29 -13.34
CA LEU A 178 8.15 -0.17 -13.41
C LEU A 178 8.07 0.73 -12.16
N LEU A 179 6.86 1.07 -11.72
CA LEU A 179 6.64 1.87 -10.52
C LEU A 179 7.14 1.13 -9.26
N SER A 180 6.94 -0.17 -9.17
CA SER A 180 7.45 -0.97 -8.06
C SER A 180 8.97 -0.92 -7.98
N GLY A 181 9.66 -1.14 -9.10
CA GLY A 181 11.12 -1.01 -9.18
C GLY A 181 11.61 0.39 -8.80
N LEU A 182 10.94 1.43 -9.31
CA LEU A 182 11.25 2.81 -9.01
C LEU A 182 11.10 3.14 -7.51
N VAL A 183 10.00 2.71 -6.89
CA VAL A 183 9.75 2.95 -5.46
C VAL A 183 10.74 2.18 -4.59
N LEU A 184 11.00 0.90 -4.88
CA LEU A 184 11.97 0.10 -4.12
C LEU A 184 13.39 0.71 -4.20
N SER A 185 13.82 1.14 -5.39
CA SER A 185 15.10 1.82 -5.59
C SER A 185 15.15 3.16 -4.83
N SER A 186 14.07 3.94 -4.88
CA SER A 186 13.96 5.20 -4.13
C SER A 186 14.06 4.97 -2.63
N ARG A 187 13.43 3.91 -2.11
CA ARG A 187 13.53 3.55 -0.68
C ARG A 187 14.93 3.11 -0.28
N LYS A 188 15.65 2.42 -1.15
CA LYS A 188 17.06 2.06 -0.90
C LYS A 188 17.96 3.28 -0.79
N ILE A 189 17.68 4.35 -1.54
CA ILE A 189 18.45 5.60 -1.53
C ILE A 189 18.15 6.43 -0.27
N VAL A 190 16.87 6.60 0.10
CA VAL A 190 16.44 7.58 1.13
C VAL A 190 16.14 6.99 2.50
N SER A 191 16.24 5.69 2.69
CA SER A 191 15.97 5.04 3.97
C SER A 191 17.09 4.10 4.38
N ASP A 192 17.01 3.63 5.62
CA ASP A 192 17.91 2.64 6.22
C ASP A 192 17.54 1.18 5.90
N HIS A 193 16.54 0.96 5.04
CA HIS A 193 16.14 -0.39 4.65
C HIS A 193 17.21 -1.12 3.82
N GLN A 194 17.43 -2.39 4.17
CA GLN A 194 18.21 -3.30 3.36
C GLN A 194 17.36 -3.87 2.21
N TRP A 195 18.00 -4.42 1.18
CA TRP A 195 17.29 -5.08 0.08
C TRP A 195 16.37 -6.20 0.57
N PHE A 196 16.77 -6.90 1.61
CA PHE A 196 15.95 -7.93 2.26
C PHE A 196 14.61 -7.35 2.75
N ASP A 197 14.61 -6.21 3.47
CA ASP A 197 13.40 -5.58 3.98
C ASP A 197 12.45 -5.12 2.86
N LEU A 198 13.04 -4.63 1.75
CA LEU A 198 12.32 -4.14 0.59
C LEU A 198 11.68 -5.27 -0.19
N ILE A 199 12.45 -6.32 -0.50
CA ILE A 199 12.00 -7.47 -1.29
C ILE A 199 10.98 -8.29 -0.50
N THR A 200 11.23 -8.57 0.77
CA THR A 200 10.28 -9.31 1.62
C THR A 200 8.98 -8.53 1.80
N GLY A 201 9.05 -7.19 1.92
CA GLY A 201 7.86 -6.34 1.92
C GLY A 201 7.08 -6.45 0.62
N PHE A 202 7.77 -6.37 -0.52
CA PHE A 202 7.15 -6.51 -1.84
C PHE A 202 6.47 -7.87 -2.02
N LEU A 203 7.15 -8.95 -1.70
CA LEU A 203 6.61 -10.30 -1.79
C LEU A 203 5.42 -10.50 -0.85
N LEU A 204 5.48 -9.96 0.37
CA LEU A 204 4.37 -10.02 1.31
C LEU A 204 3.11 -9.35 0.73
N GLY A 205 3.25 -8.11 0.23
CA GLY A 205 2.14 -7.39 -0.38
C GLY A 205 1.54 -8.13 -1.56
N LEU A 206 2.39 -8.62 -2.46
CA LEU A 206 2.00 -9.38 -3.64
C LEU A 206 1.25 -10.66 -3.26
N ILE A 207 1.81 -11.48 -2.36
CA ILE A 207 1.20 -12.76 -1.94
C ILE A 207 -0.13 -12.50 -1.24
N CYS A 208 -0.21 -11.55 -0.30
CA CYS A 208 -1.44 -11.25 0.40
C CYS A 208 -2.55 -10.79 -0.56
N GLN A 209 -2.20 -10.03 -1.60
CA GLN A 209 -3.16 -9.59 -2.59
C GLN A 209 -3.65 -10.75 -3.47
N LEU A 210 -2.78 -11.68 -3.86
CA LEU A 210 -3.16 -12.88 -4.62
C LEU A 210 -4.01 -13.83 -3.77
N VAL A 211 -3.62 -14.07 -2.52
CA VAL A 211 -4.36 -14.94 -1.58
C VAL A 211 -5.76 -14.37 -1.29
N ALA A 212 -5.92 -13.06 -1.30
CA ALA A 212 -7.22 -12.42 -1.10
C ALA A 212 -8.28 -12.85 -2.13
N LEU A 213 -7.91 -13.43 -3.27
CA LEU A 213 -8.84 -13.94 -4.27
C LEU A 213 -9.66 -15.14 -3.77
N TRP A 214 -9.07 -15.99 -2.91
CA TRP A 214 -9.65 -17.28 -2.50
C TRP A 214 -10.58 -17.21 -1.28
N PHE A 215 -10.67 -16.08 -0.63
CA PHE A 215 -11.53 -15.83 0.54
C PHE A 215 -12.61 -14.78 0.24
#